data_be2c4275bdc18583171f1d33adb36eee
#
_entry.id   be2c4275bdc18583171f1d33adb36eee
#
_cell.length_a   1.000
_cell.length_b   1.000
_cell.length_c   1.000
_cell.angle_alpha   90.00
_cell.angle_beta   90.00
_cell.angle_gamma   90.00
#
_symmetry.space_group_name_H-M   'P 1'
#
loop_
_entity.id
_entity.type
_entity.pdbx_description
1 polymer ?
#
loop_
_entity_poly.entity_id
_entity_poly.type
_entity_poly.pdbx_seq_one_letter_code
_entity_poly.pdbx_strand_id
1 'polypeptide(L)'
;LILSLALPVFCLLQAVEPPKKEIRAVWLTTVYGLDWPHKPATTEAGRKAQQQALLDILDRLQEANFNMVFIQARLRGDVMYRSAIEPVSKTFSGKYGELPGYDPLAFVVDECHKRGMECHAWMVTIPLGNKKHVASLGSQSVTKRMKDICVPYKSEYFLNPGHPATKEYLMKLVREVVSGYDVDGVHFD
;
A
#
# COMPACT_ATOMS: atom_id res chain seq x y z
N LEU A 1 79.08 -5.37 -7.65
CA LEU A 1 78.01 -4.39 -7.42
C LEU A 1 76.75 -4.86 -8.16
N ILE A 2 75.75 -5.40 -7.43
CA ILE A 2 74.48 -5.83 -8.02
C ILE A 2 73.49 -4.71 -7.68
N LEU A 3 73.06 -3.98 -8.71
CA LEU A 3 72.04 -2.95 -8.61
C LEU A 3 70.65 -3.63 -8.70
N SER A 4 69.95 -3.74 -7.59
CA SER A 4 68.58 -4.23 -7.54
C SER A 4 67.62 -3.08 -7.93
N LEU A 5 66.99 -3.16 -9.10
CA LEU A 5 65.91 -2.27 -9.51
C LEU A 5 64.61 -2.75 -8.86
N ALA A 6 64.16 -2.04 -7.83
CA ALA A 6 62.82 -2.23 -7.30
C ALA A 6 61.83 -1.48 -8.17
N LEU A 7 61.00 -2.18 -8.98
CA LEU A 7 59.85 -1.63 -9.63
C LEU A 7 58.73 -1.35 -8.64
N PRO A 8 58.17 -0.14 -8.58
CA PRO A 8 56.99 0.10 -7.79
C PRO A 8 55.74 -0.57 -8.41
N VAL A 9 55.19 -1.56 -7.71
CA VAL A 9 53.90 -2.13 -8.07
C VAL A 9 52.82 -1.06 -7.76
N PHE A 10 52.42 -0.32 -8.76
CA PHE A 10 51.21 0.52 -8.70
C PHE A 10 50.02 -0.42 -8.68
N CYS A 11 49.50 -0.69 -7.47
CA CYS A 11 48.20 -1.32 -7.31
C CYS A 11 47.12 -0.29 -7.72
N LEU A 12 46.64 -0.40 -8.96
CA LEU A 12 45.46 0.34 -9.41
C LEU A 12 44.25 -0.18 -8.58
N LEU A 13 43.96 0.51 -7.49
CA LEU A 13 42.67 0.42 -6.84
C LEU A 13 41.61 0.93 -7.84
N GLN A 14 41.05 0.02 -8.64
CA GLN A 14 39.83 0.32 -9.36
C GLN A 14 38.79 0.63 -8.29
N ALA A 15 38.30 1.88 -8.26
CA ALA A 15 37.14 2.25 -7.49
C ALA A 15 35.99 1.37 -8.00
N VAL A 16 35.62 0.37 -7.19
CA VAL A 16 34.40 -0.41 -7.46
C VAL A 16 33.25 0.55 -7.28
N GLU A 17 32.61 0.94 -8.37
CA GLU A 17 31.38 1.71 -8.28
C GLU A 17 30.40 0.92 -7.39
N PRO A 18 29.79 1.56 -6.38
CA PRO A 18 28.80 0.87 -5.56
C PRO A 18 27.70 0.34 -6.48
N PRO A 19 27.23 -0.90 -6.26
CA PRO A 19 26.16 -1.46 -7.07
C PRO A 19 24.98 -0.51 -7.09
N LYS A 20 24.49 -0.14 -8.28
CA LYS A 20 23.28 0.64 -8.43
C LYS A 20 22.17 -0.11 -7.69
N LYS A 21 21.49 0.56 -6.73
CA LYS A 21 20.32 0.00 -6.10
C LYS A 21 19.24 -0.15 -7.16
N GLU A 22 19.04 -1.35 -7.65
CA GLU A 22 17.98 -1.67 -8.59
C GLU A 22 16.68 -1.81 -7.79
N ILE A 23 15.63 -1.10 -8.23
CA ILE A 23 14.29 -1.24 -7.68
C ILE A 23 13.57 -2.33 -8.46
N ARG A 24 13.18 -3.39 -7.74
CA ARG A 24 12.31 -4.47 -8.23
C ARG A 24 11.04 -4.46 -7.41
N ALA A 25 10.03 -3.78 -7.93
CA ALA A 25 8.79 -3.50 -7.22
C ALA A 25 7.60 -4.24 -7.82
N VAL A 26 6.58 -4.50 -6.98
CA VAL A 26 5.30 -5.07 -7.38
C VAL A 26 4.15 -4.28 -6.76
N TRP A 27 3.04 -4.14 -7.49
CA TRP A 27 1.77 -3.66 -6.97
C TRP A 27 0.93 -4.83 -6.51
N LEU A 28 0.52 -4.82 -5.23
CA LEU A 28 -0.44 -5.76 -4.66
C LEU A 28 -1.80 -5.08 -4.50
N THR A 29 -2.77 -5.53 -5.27
CA THR A 29 -4.12 -4.99 -5.34
C THR A 29 -5.00 -5.59 -4.25
N THR A 30 -5.70 -4.75 -3.49
CA THR A 30 -6.63 -5.22 -2.46
C THR A 30 -8.11 -5.04 -2.85
N VAL A 31 -8.40 -4.18 -3.83
CA VAL A 31 -9.77 -3.99 -4.32
C VAL A 31 -10.34 -5.31 -4.86
N TYR A 32 -11.55 -5.65 -4.43
CA TYR A 32 -12.23 -6.90 -4.76
C TYR A 32 -11.49 -8.19 -4.33
N GLY A 33 -10.41 -8.06 -3.56
CA GLY A 33 -9.57 -9.21 -3.19
C GLY A 33 -8.84 -9.86 -4.35
N LEU A 34 -8.43 -9.06 -5.35
CA LEU A 34 -7.79 -9.57 -6.57
C LEU A 34 -6.48 -10.30 -6.26
N ASP A 35 -5.53 -9.61 -5.60
CA ASP A 35 -4.28 -10.23 -5.20
C ASP A 35 -4.32 -10.67 -3.73
N TRP A 36 -4.85 -9.80 -2.84
CA TRP A 36 -5.02 -10.08 -1.41
C TRP A 36 -5.98 -9.06 -0.76
N PRO A 37 -6.82 -9.49 0.21
CA PRO A 37 -7.14 -10.89 0.55
C PRO A 37 -8.22 -11.45 -0.37
N HIS A 38 -8.10 -12.70 -0.76
CA HIS A 38 -9.10 -13.35 -1.63
C HIS A 38 -10.45 -13.58 -0.96
N LYS A 39 -10.46 -13.65 0.38
CA LYS A 39 -11.68 -13.87 1.18
C LYS A 39 -11.63 -13.02 2.44
N PRO A 40 -12.78 -12.45 2.87
CA PRO A 40 -12.86 -11.75 4.14
C PRO A 40 -12.66 -12.71 5.32
N ALA A 41 -11.98 -12.23 6.36
CA ALA A 41 -11.76 -13.00 7.59
C ALA A 41 -12.89 -12.73 8.59
N THR A 42 -13.82 -13.65 8.72
CA THR A 42 -14.96 -13.58 9.64
C THR A 42 -14.78 -14.45 10.90
N THR A 43 -13.75 -15.29 10.93
CA THR A 43 -13.40 -16.19 12.02
C THR A 43 -11.90 -16.13 12.31
N GLU A 44 -11.49 -16.68 13.45
CA GLU A 44 -10.04 -16.77 13.76
C GLU A 44 -9.28 -17.63 12.75
N ALA A 45 -9.83 -18.75 12.34
CA ALA A 45 -9.24 -19.57 11.28
C ALA A 45 -9.15 -18.80 9.96
N GLY A 46 -10.16 -18.00 9.62
CA GLY A 46 -10.16 -17.11 8.46
C GLY A 46 -9.07 -16.04 8.55
N ARG A 47 -8.84 -15.45 9.75
CA ARG A 47 -7.75 -14.49 9.97
C ARG A 47 -6.38 -15.11 9.70
N LYS A 48 -6.13 -16.29 10.30
CA LYS A 48 -4.87 -17.01 10.09
C LYS A 48 -4.66 -17.37 8.62
N ALA A 49 -5.68 -17.82 7.93
CA ALA A 49 -5.62 -18.14 6.50
C ALA A 49 -5.36 -16.88 5.65
N GLN A 50 -5.99 -15.75 5.99
CA GLN A 50 -5.79 -14.47 5.30
C GLN A 50 -4.35 -13.95 5.50
N GLN A 51 -3.82 -14.03 6.72
CA GLN A 51 -2.44 -13.68 7.02
C GLN A 51 -1.46 -14.61 6.30
N GLN A 52 -1.67 -15.93 6.37
CA GLN A 52 -0.81 -16.90 5.69
C GLN A 52 -0.75 -16.68 4.18
N ALA A 53 -1.88 -16.36 3.55
CA ALA A 53 -1.91 -16.07 2.12
C ALA A 53 -1.02 -14.85 1.74
N LEU A 54 -0.92 -13.84 2.61
CA LEU A 54 0.02 -12.73 2.40
C LEU A 54 1.47 -13.20 2.55
N LEU A 55 1.77 -13.97 3.61
CA LEU A 55 3.12 -14.49 3.84
C LEU A 55 3.61 -15.29 2.62
N ASP A 56 2.74 -16.16 2.09
CA ASP A 56 3.05 -16.97 0.90
C ASP A 56 3.33 -16.11 -0.35
N ILE A 57 2.65 -14.96 -0.48
CA ILE A 57 2.92 -13.98 -1.55
C ILE A 57 4.29 -13.33 -1.33
N LEU A 58 4.55 -12.81 -0.12
CA LEU A 58 5.77 -12.08 0.19
C LEU A 58 7.01 -12.99 0.12
N ASP A 59 6.89 -14.26 0.55
CA ASP A 59 7.97 -15.24 0.46
C ASP A 59 8.37 -15.48 -1.01
N ARG A 60 7.39 -15.68 -1.89
CA ARG A 60 7.65 -15.81 -3.33
C ARG A 60 8.27 -14.56 -3.96
N LEU A 61 7.86 -13.38 -3.51
CA LEU A 61 8.46 -12.12 -3.97
C LEU A 61 9.91 -12.01 -3.51
N GLN A 62 10.20 -12.38 -2.28
CA GLN A 62 11.57 -12.40 -1.74
C GLN A 62 12.45 -13.41 -2.50
N GLU A 63 11.95 -14.62 -2.75
CA GLU A 63 12.65 -15.64 -3.56
C GLU A 63 12.94 -15.16 -4.97
N ALA A 64 12.04 -14.35 -5.56
CA ALA A 64 12.23 -13.72 -6.86
C ALA A 64 13.06 -12.42 -6.79
N ASN A 65 13.66 -12.10 -5.64
CA ASN A 65 14.48 -10.92 -5.39
C ASN A 65 13.74 -9.58 -5.57
N PHE A 66 12.44 -9.52 -5.35
CA PHE A 66 11.74 -8.24 -5.22
C PHE A 66 12.17 -7.56 -3.91
N ASN A 67 12.29 -6.24 -3.95
CA ASN A 67 12.76 -5.45 -2.81
C ASN A 67 11.81 -4.30 -2.42
N MET A 68 10.65 -4.20 -3.09
CA MET A 68 9.65 -3.16 -2.82
C MET A 68 8.23 -3.65 -3.15
N VAL A 69 7.27 -3.32 -2.30
CA VAL A 69 5.85 -3.62 -2.48
C VAL A 69 5.04 -2.33 -2.42
N PHE A 70 4.23 -2.06 -3.43
CA PHE A 70 3.17 -1.06 -3.38
C PHE A 70 1.87 -1.75 -2.98
N ILE A 71 1.49 -1.67 -1.70
CA ILE A 71 0.23 -2.25 -1.22
C ILE A 71 -0.92 -1.26 -1.37
N GLN A 72 -2.04 -1.67 -2.00
CA GLN A 72 -3.20 -0.80 -2.17
C GLN A 72 -3.89 -0.52 -0.82
N ALA A 73 -3.45 0.55 -0.16
CA ALA A 73 -3.90 0.95 1.17
C ALA A 73 -5.24 1.72 1.14
N ARG A 74 -5.47 2.54 0.12
CA ARG A 74 -6.77 3.18 -0.15
C ARG A 74 -7.32 2.67 -1.47
N LEU A 75 -8.58 2.22 -1.46
CA LEU A 75 -9.23 1.59 -2.60
C LEU A 75 -10.10 2.61 -3.35
N ARG A 76 -11.38 2.75 -2.96
CA ARG A 76 -12.37 3.60 -3.63
C ARG A 76 -13.27 4.32 -2.61
N GLY A 77 -12.67 5.17 -1.76
CA GLY A 77 -13.37 5.79 -0.65
C GLY A 77 -13.52 4.83 0.55
N ASP A 78 -12.72 3.79 0.57
CA ASP A 78 -12.51 2.83 1.64
C ASP A 78 -11.03 2.45 1.71
N VAL A 79 -10.59 1.98 2.87
CA VAL A 79 -9.18 1.75 3.19
C VAL A 79 -8.95 0.37 3.78
N MET A 80 -7.67 -0.07 3.86
CA MET A 80 -7.30 -1.35 4.47
C MET A 80 -6.87 -1.24 5.95
N TYR A 81 -6.84 -0.05 6.52
CA TYR A 81 -6.30 0.26 7.83
C TYR A 81 -7.33 0.97 8.73
N ARG A 82 -7.00 1.14 10.01
CA ARG A 82 -7.84 1.92 10.94
C ARG A 82 -7.78 3.39 10.58
N SER A 83 -8.88 3.92 10.06
CA SER A 83 -9.00 5.33 9.68
C SER A 83 -10.17 6.00 10.40
N ALA A 84 -9.99 7.27 10.77
CA ALA A 84 -11.06 8.15 11.24
C ALA A 84 -11.80 8.85 10.08
N ILE A 85 -11.30 8.71 8.85
CA ILE A 85 -11.75 9.46 7.67
C ILE A 85 -12.57 8.59 6.72
N GLU A 86 -12.10 7.41 6.37
CA GLU A 86 -12.79 6.48 5.48
C GLU A 86 -13.02 5.13 6.15
N PRO A 87 -14.11 4.40 5.81
CA PRO A 87 -14.35 3.10 6.41
C PRO A 87 -13.32 2.06 5.96
N VAL A 88 -13.00 1.12 6.84
CA VAL A 88 -12.27 -0.08 6.45
C VAL A 88 -13.08 -0.84 5.41
N SER A 89 -12.43 -1.31 4.34
CA SER A 89 -13.06 -2.06 3.28
C SER A 89 -13.60 -3.40 3.77
N LYS A 90 -14.80 -3.73 3.34
CA LYS A 90 -15.41 -5.04 3.62
C LYS A 90 -14.61 -6.22 3.05
N THR A 91 -13.69 -5.98 2.14
CA THR A 91 -12.82 -7.01 1.56
C THR A 91 -12.04 -7.75 2.66
N PHE A 92 -11.71 -7.08 3.77
CA PHE A 92 -10.92 -7.65 4.85
C PHE A 92 -11.76 -8.45 5.87
N SER A 93 -12.89 -7.89 6.32
CA SER A 93 -13.71 -8.47 7.41
C SER A 93 -15.09 -8.96 6.96
N GLY A 94 -15.51 -8.63 5.74
CA GLY A 94 -16.88 -8.85 5.25
C GLY A 94 -17.83 -7.68 5.52
N LYS A 95 -17.41 -6.70 6.35
CA LYS A 95 -18.22 -5.54 6.71
C LYS A 95 -17.41 -4.24 6.60
N TYR A 96 -18.03 -3.17 6.12
CA TYR A 96 -17.41 -1.85 6.09
C TYR A 96 -17.21 -1.29 7.51
N GLY A 97 -16.07 -0.64 7.71
CA GLY A 97 -15.70 0.00 8.97
C GLY A 97 -15.21 -0.97 10.07
N GLU A 98 -15.18 -2.28 9.80
CA GLU A 98 -14.69 -3.29 10.73
C GLU A 98 -13.35 -3.87 10.27
N LEU A 99 -12.37 -3.91 11.17
CA LEU A 99 -11.12 -4.63 10.95
C LEU A 99 -11.32 -6.15 11.10
N PRO A 100 -10.52 -6.97 10.44
CA PRO A 100 -10.62 -8.45 10.53
C PRO A 100 -10.08 -9.04 11.83
N GLY A 101 -9.91 -8.21 12.89
CA GLY A 101 -9.31 -8.59 14.17
C GLY A 101 -7.80 -8.36 14.25
N TYR A 102 -7.23 -7.75 13.23
CA TYR A 102 -5.87 -7.19 13.18
C TYR A 102 -5.89 -5.98 12.23
N ASP A 103 -4.83 -5.16 12.22
CA ASP A 103 -4.68 -4.08 11.25
C ASP A 103 -3.94 -4.59 10.01
N PRO A 104 -4.62 -4.66 8.84
CA PRO A 104 -4.00 -5.22 7.64
C PRO A 104 -2.77 -4.45 7.15
N LEU A 105 -2.79 -3.11 7.23
CA LEU A 105 -1.65 -2.30 6.76
C LEU A 105 -0.43 -2.48 7.66
N ALA A 106 -0.61 -2.42 9.00
CA ALA A 106 0.48 -2.69 9.93
C ALA A 106 1.08 -4.08 9.69
N PHE A 107 0.24 -5.09 9.49
CA PHE A 107 0.70 -6.46 9.24
C PHE A 107 1.54 -6.56 7.94
N VAL A 108 1.09 -5.93 6.85
CA VAL A 108 1.85 -5.94 5.57
C VAL A 108 3.20 -5.25 5.74
N VAL A 109 3.24 -4.08 6.39
CA VAL A 109 4.48 -3.31 6.63
C VAL A 109 5.47 -4.16 7.42
N ASP A 110 5.04 -4.72 8.55
CA ASP A 110 5.90 -5.58 9.40
C ASP A 110 6.46 -6.78 8.62
N GLU A 111 5.62 -7.43 7.82
CA GLU A 111 6.03 -8.63 7.08
C GLU A 111 6.92 -8.32 5.87
N CYS A 112 6.77 -7.16 5.24
CA CYS A 112 7.70 -6.66 4.23
C CYS A 112 9.08 -6.38 4.85
N HIS A 113 9.11 -5.64 5.97
CA HIS A 113 10.37 -5.29 6.66
C HIS A 113 11.14 -6.51 7.16
N LYS A 114 10.45 -7.53 7.70
CA LYS A 114 11.08 -8.81 8.09
C LYS A 114 11.81 -9.51 6.93
N ARG A 115 11.40 -9.23 5.70
CA ARG A 115 11.98 -9.78 4.46
C ARG A 115 12.97 -8.84 3.77
N GLY A 116 13.25 -7.67 4.38
CA GLY A 116 14.13 -6.64 3.81
C GLY A 116 13.52 -5.94 2.58
N MET A 117 12.19 -5.93 2.46
CA MET A 117 11.47 -5.23 1.40
C MET A 117 10.89 -3.91 1.93
N GLU A 118 10.99 -2.85 1.12
CA GLU A 118 10.26 -1.61 1.37
C GLU A 118 8.75 -1.81 1.14
N CYS A 119 7.92 -1.19 1.98
CA CYS A 119 6.47 -1.21 1.88
C CYS A 119 5.92 0.19 1.67
N HIS A 120 5.38 0.46 0.50
CA HIS A 120 4.80 1.74 0.13
C HIS A 120 3.28 1.66 0.11
N ALA A 121 2.61 2.60 0.76
CA ALA A 121 1.16 2.69 0.75
C ALA A 121 0.65 3.25 -0.59
N TRP A 122 0.00 2.42 -1.38
CA TRP A 122 -0.62 2.83 -2.63
C TRP A 122 -2.01 3.40 -2.35
N MET A 123 -2.19 4.69 -2.67
CA MET A 123 -3.39 5.48 -2.45
C MET A 123 -4.08 5.78 -3.79
N VAL A 124 -5.16 5.07 -4.11
CA VAL A 124 -6.03 5.43 -5.23
C VAL A 124 -6.75 6.72 -4.87
N THR A 125 -6.44 7.84 -5.55
CA THR A 125 -6.81 9.17 -5.05
C THR A 125 -8.19 9.65 -5.50
N ILE A 126 -8.48 9.66 -6.77
CA ILE A 126 -9.66 10.32 -7.35
C ILE A 126 -10.90 9.42 -7.45
N PRO A 127 -10.81 8.15 -7.90
CA PRO A 127 -11.98 7.28 -8.00
C PRO A 127 -12.61 6.95 -6.65
N LEU A 128 -13.96 6.99 -6.60
CA LEU A 128 -14.77 6.60 -5.44
C LEU A 128 -15.61 5.34 -5.71
N GLY A 129 -15.54 4.83 -6.95
CA GLY A 129 -16.26 3.65 -7.38
C GLY A 129 -17.67 3.91 -7.91
N ASN A 130 -18.33 2.82 -8.30
CA ASN A 130 -19.64 2.90 -8.91
C ASN A 130 -20.77 3.18 -7.90
N LYS A 131 -21.95 3.52 -8.42
CA LYS A 131 -23.14 3.83 -7.60
C LYS A 131 -23.48 2.76 -6.57
N LYS A 132 -23.32 1.47 -6.93
CA LYS A 132 -23.59 0.34 -6.02
C LYS A 132 -22.58 0.29 -4.86
N HIS A 133 -21.31 0.49 -5.18
CA HIS A 133 -20.24 0.54 -4.15
C HIS A 133 -20.46 1.73 -3.21
N VAL A 134 -20.63 2.94 -3.74
CA VAL A 134 -20.86 4.16 -2.93
C VAL A 134 -22.11 4.02 -2.05
N ALA A 135 -23.20 3.44 -2.58
CA ALA A 135 -24.40 3.17 -1.80
C ALA A 135 -24.16 2.18 -0.65
N SER A 136 -23.32 1.17 -0.88
CA SER A 136 -22.99 0.16 0.13
C SER A 136 -22.13 0.68 1.30
N LEU A 137 -21.40 1.80 1.12
CA LEU A 137 -20.71 2.51 2.20
C LEU A 137 -21.65 3.24 3.16
N GLY A 138 -22.92 3.41 2.78
CA GLY A 138 -23.96 4.02 3.63
C GLY A 138 -23.64 5.46 4.03
N SER A 139 -23.81 5.78 5.32
CA SER A 139 -23.49 7.11 5.87
C SER A 139 -21.99 7.41 5.91
N GLN A 140 -21.13 6.39 5.82
CA GLN A 140 -19.68 6.54 5.86
C GLN A 140 -19.10 7.02 4.51
N SER A 141 -19.89 6.95 3.43
CA SER A 141 -19.45 7.42 2.11
C SER A 141 -19.09 8.91 2.10
N VAL A 142 -17.96 9.26 1.50
CA VAL A 142 -17.56 10.65 1.26
C VAL A 142 -18.59 11.39 0.43
N THR A 143 -19.30 10.72 -0.50
CA THR A 143 -20.35 11.34 -1.31
C THR A 143 -21.56 11.82 -0.50
N LYS A 144 -21.73 11.32 0.73
CA LYS A 144 -22.76 11.81 1.67
C LYS A 144 -22.20 12.82 2.65
N ARG A 145 -20.98 12.62 3.13
CA ARG A 145 -20.35 13.48 4.15
C ARG A 145 -19.77 14.77 3.59
N MET A 146 -19.30 14.74 2.34
CA MET A 146 -18.62 15.85 1.66
C MET A 146 -19.08 15.91 0.20
N LYS A 147 -20.38 16.08 -0.02
CA LYS A 147 -20.98 16.00 -1.34
C LYS A 147 -20.34 16.96 -2.36
N ASP A 148 -19.95 18.15 -1.91
CA ASP A 148 -19.45 19.22 -2.77
C ASP A 148 -18.11 18.90 -3.45
N ILE A 149 -17.31 18.02 -2.84
CA ILE A 149 -16.06 17.56 -3.44
C ILE A 149 -16.22 16.34 -4.34
N CYS A 150 -17.44 15.84 -4.55
CA CYS A 150 -17.72 14.62 -5.30
C CYS A 150 -18.44 14.92 -6.62
N VAL A 151 -17.98 14.33 -7.70
CA VAL A 151 -18.56 14.47 -9.04
C VAL A 151 -19.03 13.11 -9.53
N PRO A 152 -20.33 12.96 -9.89
CA PRO A 152 -20.81 11.80 -10.61
C PRO A 152 -20.44 11.92 -12.10
N TYR A 153 -19.92 10.84 -12.68
CA TYR A 153 -19.71 10.73 -14.10
C TYR A 153 -20.13 9.33 -14.58
N LYS A 154 -21.10 9.25 -15.47
CA LYS A 154 -21.72 7.98 -15.91
C LYS A 154 -22.25 7.17 -14.71
N SER A 155 -21.71 5.98 -14.50
CA SER A 155 -22.08 5.08 -13.39
C SER A 155 -21.13 5.19 -12.17
N GLU A 156 -20.10 6.02 -12.25
CA GLU A 156 -19.04 6.14 -11.25
C GLU A 156 -19.11 7.48 -10.51
N TYR A 157 -18.45 7.54 -9.35
CA TYR A 157 -18.19 8.75 -8.59
C TYR A 157 -16.70 9.01 -8.48
N PHE A 158 -16.34 10.29 -8.47
CA PHE A 158 -14.96 10.77 -8.39
C PHE A 158 -14.86 11.92 -7.41
N LEU A 159 -13.70 12.08 -6.78
CA LEU A 159 -13.36 13.36 -6.14
C LEU A 159 -13.11 14.40 -7.24
N ASN A 160 -13.53 15.64 -6.99
CA ASN A 160 -13.24 16.75 -7.88
C ASN A 160 -11.83 17.32 -7.62
N PRO A 161 -10.84 17.07 -8.46
CA PRO A 161 -9.46 17.52 -8.22
C PRO A 161 -9.31 19.04 -8.23
N GLY A 162 -10.23 19.76 -8.89
CA GLY A 162 -10.27 21.23 -8.92
C GLY A 162 -10.88 21.86 -7.67
N HIS A 163 -11.50 21.09 -6.78
CA HIS A 163 -12.08 21.65 -5.55
C HIS A 163 -11.05 21.73 -4.43
N PRO A 164 -10.82 22.91 -3.79
CA PRO A 164 -9.77 23.09 -2.77
C PRO A 164 -9.84 22.08 -1.62
N ALA A 165 -11.05 21.76 -1.14
CA ALA A 165 -11.25 20.82 -0.05
C ALA A 165 -10.91 19.35 -0.42
N THR A 166 -10.78 19.01 -1.71
CA THR A 166 -10.32 17.68 -2.15
C THR A 166 -8.87 17.44 -1.73
N LYS A 167 -8.00 18.44 -1.95
CA LYS A 167 -6.60 18.37 -1.51
C LYS A 167 -6.51 18.16 0.01
N GLU A 168 -7.25 18.97 0.78
CA GLU A 168 -7.26 18.86 2.24
C GLU A 168 -7.77 17.49 2.72
N TYR A 169 -8.79 16.96 2.06
CA TYR A 169 -9.33 15.63 2.34
C TYR A 169 -8.29 14.52 2.09
N LEU A 170 -7.63 14.54 0.94
CA LEU A 170 -6.60 13.55 0.61
C LEU A 170 -5.37 13.68 1.52
N MET A 171 -4.95 14.91 1.84
CA MET A 171 -3.84 15.14 2.77
C MET A 171 -4.09 14.62 4.18
N LYS A 172 -5.35 14.62 4.66
CA LYS A 172 -5.70 14.00 5.94
C LYS A 172 -5.48 12.49 5.90
N LEU A 173 -5.88 11.81 4.83
CA LEU A 173 -5.65 10.37 4.64
C LEU A 173 -4.16 10.02 4.57
N VAL A 174 -3.38 10.84 3.84
CA VAL A 174 -1.92 10.67 3.79
C VAL A 174 -1.30 10.82 5.18
N ARG A 175 -1.71 11.84 5.95
CA ARG A 175 -1.22 12.03 7.32
C ARG A 175 -1.55 10.86 8.23
N GLU A 176 -2.75 10.26 8.13
CA GLU A 176 -3.07 9.04 8.90
C GLU A 176 -2.06 7.92 8.62
N VAL A 177 -1.74 7.71 7.34
CA VAL A 177 -0.79 6.65 6.94
C VAL A 177 0.62 6.95 7.43
N VAL A 178 1.17 8.13 7.11
CA VAL A 178 2.57 8.44 7.43
C VAL A 178 2.83 8.70 8.91
N SER A 179 1.78 9.01 9.70
CA SER A 179 1.91 9.20 11.15
C SER A 179 1.58 7.95 11.95
N GLY A 180 0.81 7.02 11.38
CA GLY A 180 0.32 5.83 12.08
C GLY A 180 1.05 4.53 11.72
N TYR A 181 1.80 4.52 10.62
CA TYR A 181 2.43 3.32 10.08
C TYR A 181 3.86 3.60 9.63
N ASP A 182 4.74 2.63 9.80
CA ASP A 182 6.15 2.70 9.39
C ASP A 182 6.29 2.34 7.88
N VAL A 183 5.53 3.05 7.04
CA VAL A 183 5.64 2.89 5.59
C VAL A 183 6.87 3.61 5.06
N ASP A 184 7.58 3.00 4.10
CA ASP A 184 8.77 3.59 3.46
C ASP A 184 8.41 4.70 2.46
N GLY A 185 7.17 4.72 2.01
CA GLY A 185 6.68 5.76 1.10
C GLY A 185 5.18 5.72 0.86
N VAL A 186 4.71 6.70 0.10
CA VAL A 186 3.32 6.79 -0.37
C VAL A 186 3.33 6.89 -1.90
N HIS A 187 2.56 6.05 -2.54
CA HIS A 187 2.36 6.04 -3.99
C HIS A 187 0.95 6.53 -4.33
N PHE A 188 0.83 7.48 -5.23
CA PHE A 188 -0.45 8.04 -5.69
C PHE A 188 -0.83 7.50 -7.08
N ASP A 189 -2.12 7.16 -7.23
CA ASP A 189 -2.73 6.69 -8.46
C ASP A 189 -4.10 7.33 -8.67
#